data_c2d9e4e29c70d3fe22703fd5322732f1
#
_entry.id   c2d9e4e29c70d3fe22703fd5322732f1
#
_cell.length_a   1.000
_cell.length_b   1.000
_cell.length_c   1.000
_cell.angle_alpha   90.00
_cell.angle_beta   90.00
_cell.angle_gamma   90.00
#
_symmetry.space_group_name_H-M   'P 1'
#
loop_
_entity.id
_entity.type
_entity.pdbx_description
1 polymer ?
#
loop_
_entity_poly.entity_id
_entity_poly.type
_entity_poly.pdbx_seq_one_letter_code
_entity_poly.pdbx_strand_id
1 'polypeptide(L)'
;MMKTNILILSLLCSGLNAGAQQAYLSREEYRDKVEAYSQILKQQHLKTFASTEARKIASTGFLPQIDITAEGTANLNHLDQWNSPKGDYHPYTYQALATLTQPLYTGGSLIAQKKVAQAEEALDQLTTELTLDQIHYQSDAVYWNASAARAGLKAAATFQDIVQQQYDIIQDRFDDGAISRTDLLMISTRRKEAELQYIKARQNHTLALQKLNILMGSEPDAPIDSIAEIDIPTASIIPLGLDDVLLRRA
;
A
#
# COMPACT_ATOMS: atom_id res chain seq x y z
N MET A 1 -12.24 -60.48 -34.62
CA MET A 1 -10.81 -60.23 -34.71
C MET A 1 -10.51 -58.85 -34.14
N MET A 2 -10.27 -58.86 -32.89
CA MET A 2 -9.91 -57.67 -32.13
C MET A 2 -8.39 -57.65 -31.94
N LYS A 3 -7.74 -56.58 -32.35
CA LYS A 3 -6.33 -56.32 -31.99
C LYS A 3 -6.23 -55.02 -31.21
N THR A 4 -6.12 -55.21 -29.90
CA THR A 4 -5.20 -54.59 -28.95
C THR A 4 -4.41 -53.38 -29.45
N ASN A 5 -4.69 -52.24 -28.92
CA ASN A 5 -3.72 -51.15 -28.79
C ASN A 5 -3.64 -50.72 -27.32
N ILE A 6 -2.92 -51.53 -26.55
CA ILE A 6 -2.27 -51.15 -25.30
C ILE A 6 -0.88 -50.72 -25.69
N LEU A 7 -0.61 -49.45 -25.82
CA LEU A 7 0.75 -48.94 -25.84
C LEU A 7 0.72 -47.43 -25.46
N ILE A 8 1.56 -47.11 -24.47
CA ILE A 8 2.10 -45.78 -24.20
C ILE A 8 1.23 -44.93 -23.27
N LEU A 9 1.15 -45.39 -22.01
CA LEU A 9 1.01 -44.48 -20.87
C LEU A 9 2.14 -44.75 -19.86
N SER A 10 3.35 -44.63 -20.34
CA SER A 10 4.55 -44.68 -19.50
C SER A 10 5.61 -43.80 -20.08
N LEU A 11 5.49 -42.48 -19.95
CA LEU A 11 6.64 -41.56 -19.99
C LEU A 11 6.15 -40.14 -19.79
N LEU A 12 6.05 -39.67 -18.59
CA LEU A 12 6.11 -38.27 -18.24
C LEU A 12 6.08 -38.10 -16.71
N CYS A 13 6.83 -38.99 -16.03
CA CYS A 13 7.42 -38.64 -14.73
C CYS A 13 8.84 -38.13 -14.95
N SER A 14 9.04 -37.22 -15.91
CA SER A 14 10.25 -36.42 -15.97
C SER A 14 10.16 -35.31 -14.93
N GLY A 15 10.98 -35.48 -13.92
CA GLY A 15 11.18 -34.67 -12.75
C GLY A 15 11.03 -33.16 -12.97
N LEU A 16 10.00 -32.61 -12.42
CA LEU A 16 10.03 -31.30 -11.86
C LEU A 16 10.89 -31.38 -10.58
N ASN A 17 12.21 -31.42 -10.78
CA ASN A 17 13.13 -30.85 -9.83
C ASN A 17 12.87 -29.32 -9.88
N ALA A 18 11.76 -28.88 -9.32
CA ALA A 18 11.68 -27.54 -8.78
C ALA A 18 12.70 -27.53 -7.66
N GLY A 19 13.95 -27.21 -7.99
CA GLY A 19 14.88 -26.72 -7.01
C GLY A 19 14.09 -25.66 -6.25
N ALA A 20 13.91 -25.86 -4.95
CA ALA A 20 13.42 -24.84 -4.07
C ALA A 20 14.44 -23.70 -4.15
N GLN A 21 14.32 -22.85 -5.17
CA GLN A 21 14.90 -21.52 -5.15
C GLN A 21 14.25 -20.90 -3.92
N GLN A 22 15.02 -20.77 -2.86
CA GLN A 22 14.64 -19.99 -1.69
C GLN A 22 14.03 -18.71 -2.25
N ALA A 23 12.74 -18.55 -2.05
CA ALA A 23 11.98 -17.45 -2.61
C ALA A 23 12.51 -16.15 -1.98
N TYR A 24 13.47 -15.57 -2.67
CA TYR A 24 14.10 -14.33 -2.31
C TYR A 24 13.13 -13.21 -2.65
N LEU A 25 12.60 -12.54 -1.62
CA LEU A 25 11.74 -11.38 -1.81
C LEU A 25 12.60 -10.21 -2.32
N SER A 26 12.53 -9.91 -3.59
CA SER A 26 13.20 -8.76 -4.17
C SER A 26 12.48 -7.46 -3.76
N ARG A 27 13.20 -6.33 -3.84
CA ARG A 27 12.61 -5.01 -3.59
C ARG A 27 11.47 -4.71 -4.56
N GLU A 28 11.65 -5.04 -5.83
CA GLU A 28 10.67 -4.83 -6.88
C GLU A 28 9.41 -5.66 -6.63
N GLU A 29 9.56 -6.94 -6.36
CA GLU A 29 8.43 -7.83 -6.03
C GLU A 29 7.68 -7.35 -4.78
N TYR A 30 8.41 -6.85 -3.79
CA TYR A 30 7.80 -6.27 -2.59
C TYR A 30 6.97 -5.03 -2.90
N ARG A 31 7.49 -4.11 -3.73
CA ARG A 31 6.76 -2.92 -4.19
C ARG A 31 5.46 -3.31 -4.90
N ASP A 32 5.54 -4.24 -5.85
CA ASP A 32 4.37 -4.69 -6.62
C ASP A 32 3.28 -5.26 -5.69
N LYS A 33 3.66 -6.03 -4.68
CA LYS A 33 2.72 -6.55 -3.67
C LYS A 33 2.09 -5.44 -2.83
N VAL A 34 2.89 -4.46 -2.39
CA VAL A 34 2.40 -3.31 -1.61
C VAL A 34 1.46 -2.45 -2.45
N GLU A 35 1.80 -2.17 -3.70
CA GLU A 35 0.97 -1.43 -4.64
C GLU A 35 -0.38 -2.12 -4.87
N ALA A 36 -0.35 -3.42 -5.17
CA ALA A 36 -1.57 -4.22 -5.40
C ALA A 36 -2.50 -4.26 -4.16
N TYR A 37 -1.93 -4.28 -2.97
CA TYR A 37 -2.70 -4.30 -1.72
C TYR A 37 -3.18 -2.92 -1.29
N SER A 38 -2.47 -1.84 -1.62
CA SER A 38 -2.70 -0.48 -1.11
C SER A 38 -4.14 -0.01 -1.29
N GLN A 39 -4.86 0.17 -0.16
CA GLN A 39 -6.23 0.70 -0.17
C GLN A 39 -6.25 2.20 -0.49
N ILE A 40 -5.20 2.93 -0.12
CA ILE A 40 -5.05 4.36 -0.41
C ILE A 40 -4.95 4.59 -1.91
N LEU A 41 -4.18 3.77 -2.62
CA LEU A 41 -4.06 3.86 -4.07
C LEU A 41 -5.38 3.51 -4.76
N LYS A 42 -6.06 2.45 -4.31
CA LYS A 42 -7.40 2.09 -4.82
C LYS A 42 -8.41 3.22 -4.61
N GLN A 43 -8.41 3.84 -3.43
CA GLN A 43 -9.25 5.01 -3.16
C GLN A 43 -8.93 6.17 -4.11
N GLN A 44 -7.66 6.44 -4.36
CA GLN A 44 -7.25 7.54 -5.24
C GLN A 44 -7.64 7.27 -6.71
N HIS A 45 -7.51 6.02 -7.19
CA HIS A 45 -8.02 5.64 -8.51
C HIS A 45 -9.53 5.84 -8.64
N LEU A 46 -10.31 5.48 -7.62
CA LEU A 46 -11.76 5.71 -7.61
C LEU A 46 -12.09 7.20 -7.62
N LYS A 47 -11.30 8.02 -6.94
CA LYS A 47 -11.45 9.48 -6.94
C LYS A 47 -11.15 10.07 -8.32
N THR A 48 -10.10 9.63 -8.99
CA THR A 48 -9.79 10.03 -10.37
C THR A 48 -10.89 9.59 -11.33
N PHE A 49 -11.45 8.41 -11.14
CA PHE A 49 -12.62 7.98 -11.93
C PHE A 49 -13.83 8.90 -11.68
N ALA A 50 -14.11 9.25 -10.43
CA ALA A 50 -15.21 10.17 -10.09
C ALA A 50 -15.01 11.57 -10.69
N SER A 51 -13.80 12.12 -10.72
CA SER A 51 -13.54 13.43 -11.37
C SER A 51 -13.67 13.36 -12.90
N THR A 52 -13.30 12.23 -13.52
CA THR A 52 -13.58 11.99 -14.94
C THR A 52 -15.08 12.04 -15.25
N GLU A 53 -15.91 11.39 -14.42
CA GLU A 53 -17.36 11.44 -14.56
C GLU A 53 -17.92 12.84 -14.25
N ALA A 54 -17.38 13.54 -13.24
CA ALA A 54 -17.76 14.92 -12.96
C ALA A 54 -17.50 15.86 -14.15
N ARG A 55 -16.38 15.67 -14.87
CA ARG A 55 -16.11 16.41 -16.13
C ARG A 55 -17.16 16.10 -17.20
N LYS A 56 -17.60 14.84 -17.32
CA LYS A 56 -18.67 14.48 -18.25
C LYS A 56 -19.99 15.18 -17.85
N ILE A 57 -20.33 15.16 -16.55
CA ILE A 57 -21.51 15.86 -16.01
C ILE A 57 -21.43 17.37 -16.31
N ALA A 58 -20.28 18.01 -16.09
CA ALA A 58 -20.11 19.43 -16.44
C ALA A 58 -20.32 19.72 -17.94
N SER A 59 -20.14 18.71 -18.80
CA SER A 59 -20.39 18.82 -20.23
C SER A 59 -21.88 18.65 -20.57
N THR A 60 -22.69 17.98 -19.74
CA THR A 60 -24.14 17.81 -19.98
C THR A 60 -24.95 19.10 -19.85
N GLY A 61 -24.38 20.11 -19.15
CA GLY A 61 -25.01 21.44 -19.07
C GLY A 61 -25.20 22.13 -20.43
N PHE A 62 -24.52 21.66 -21.49
CA PHE A 62 -24.74 22.14 -22.85
C PHE A 62 -25.84 21.38 -23.59
N LEU A 63 -26.42 20.32 -23.01
CA LEU A 63 -27.45 19.50 -23.61
C LEU A 63 -28.85 19.96 -23.15
N PRO A 64 -29.92 19.76 -23.98
CA PRO A 64 -31.28 19.98 -23.53
C PRO A 64 -31.62 19.01 -22.38
N GLN A 65 -32.27 19.55 -21.36
CA GLN A 65 -32.80 18.80 -20.22
C GLN A 65 -34.30 18.63 -20.36
N ILE A 66 -34.78 17.40 -20.12
CA ILE A 66 -36.21 17.06 -20.17
C ILE A 66 -36.60 16.62 -18.77
N ASP A 67 -37.48 17.40 -18.14
CA ASP A 67 -38.04 17.09 -16.83
C ASP A 67 -39.52 16.68 -17.02
N ILE A 68 -39.87 15.53 -16.44
CA ILE A 68 -41.25 15.05 -16.44
C ILE A 68 -41.72 15.01 -14.98
N THR A 69 -42.72 15.83 -14.69
CA THR A 69 -43.31 15.90 -13.35
C THR A 69 -44.75 15.40 -13.44
N ALA A 70 -45.12 14.45 -12.61
CA ALA A 70 -46.51 13.97 -12.47
C ALA A 70 -46.92 14.14 -10.99
N GLU A 71 -47.97 14.88 -10.78
CA GLU A 71 -48.53 15.15 -9.45
C GLU A 71 -49.98 14.67 -9.39
N GLY A 72 -50.33 14.03 -8.31
CA GLY A 72 -51.70 13.64 -7.97
C GLY A 72 -52.07 14.20 -6.59
N THR A 73 -53.08 15.03 -6.49
CA THR A 73 -53.56 15.58 -5.23
C THR A 73 -54.93 15.02 -4.89
N ALA A 74 -55.06 14.43 -3.71
CA ALA A 74 -56.34 14.02 -3.13
C ALA A 74 -56.74 15.00 -2.03
N ASN A 75 -57.83 15.69 -2.17
CA ASN A 75 -58.37 16.62 -1.17
C ASN A 75 -59.38 15.90 -0.28
N LEU A 76 -58.95 15.43 0.86
CA LEU A 76 -59.77 14.64 1.78
C LEU A 76 -60.60 15.50 2.73
N ASN A 77 -60.40 16.83 2.77
CA ASN A 77 -61.12 17.74 3.68
C ASN A 77 -62.60 17.99 3.33
N HIS A 78 -63.04 17.55 2.13
CA HIS A 78 -64.37 17.76 1.65
C HIS A 78 -65.08 16.45 1.24
N LEU A 79 -64.81 15.36 1.93
CA LEU A 79 -65.44 14.05 1.70
C LEU A 79 -66.94 14.10 1.86
N ASP A 80 -67.46 15.02 2.69
CA ASP A 80 -68.94 15.23 2.88
C ASP A 80 -69.64 15.82 1.65
N GLN A 81 -68.88 16.47 0.75
CA GLN A 81 -69.41 17.05 -0.47
C GLN A 81 -69.46 16.05 -1.64
N TRP A 82 -68.92 14.84 -1.47
CA TRP A 82 -68.95 13.77 -2.47
C TRP A 82 -70.40 13.41 -2.93
N ASN A 83 -71.36 13.52 -2.01
CA ASN A 83 -72.79 13.21 -2.29
C ASN A 83 -73.63 14.41 -2.64
N SER A 84 -73.09 15.62 -2.83
CA SER A 84 -73.86 16.84 -3.20
C SER A 84 -74.08 16.91 -4.69
N PRO A 85 -75.36 16.94 -5.18
CA PRO A 85 -75.68 16.99 -6.64
C PRO A 85 -75.50 18.37 -7.27
N LYS A 86 -74.88 19.31 -6.56
CA LYS A 86 -74.64 20.68 -7.03
C LYS A 86 -73.18 21.06 -6.90
N GLY A 87 -72.40 20.74 -7.88
CA GLY A 87 -71.03 21.25 -8.02
C GLY A 87 -70.08 20.23 -8.64
N ASP A 88 -69.29 20.65 -9.63
CA ASP A 88 -68.15 19.89 -10.17
C ASP A 88 -67.06 19.78 -9.16
N TYR A 89 -67.26 19.00 -8.06
CA TYR A 89 -66.26 18.75 -7.10
C TYR A 89 -65.47 17.49 -7.49
N HIS A 90 -64.22 17.71 -7.86
CA HIS A 90 -63.27 16.63 -8.16
C HIS A 90 -62.29 16.50 -6.96
N PRO A 91 -62.46 15.48 -6.12
CA PRO A 91 -61.56 15.27 -4.97
C PRO A 91 -60.15 14.90 -5.38
N TYR A 92 -59.96 14.53 -6.65
CA TYR A 92 -58.66 14.15 -7.20
C TYR A 92 -58.28 15.08 -8.34
N THR A 93 -57.07 15.62 -8.28
CA THR A 93 -56.48 16.41 -9.35
C THR A 93 -55.22 15.71 -9.83
N TYR A 94 -55.09 15.51 -11.10
CA TYR A 94 -53.91 14.95 -11.75
C TYR A 94 -53.31 15.97 -12.68
N GLN A 95 -51.98 16.16 -12.56
CA GLN A 95 -51.24 17.02 -13.45
C GLN A 95 -50.01 16.26 -13.94
N ALA A 96 -49.73 16.27 -15.22
CA ALA A 96 -48.52 15.79 -15.82
C ALA A 96 -47.96 16.93 -16.70
N LEU A 97 -46.67 17.25 -16.42
CA LEU A 97 -45.98 18.31 -17.13
C LEU A 97 -44.66 17.77 -17.67
N ALA A 98 -44.37 17.98 -18.93
CA ALA A 98 -43.08 17.74 -19.54
C ALA A 98 -42.46 19.10 -19.90
N THR A 99 -41.30 19.38 -19.30
CA THR A 99 -40.57 20.63 -19.52
C THR A 99 -39.23 20.32 -20.22
N LEU A 100 -39.00 20.99 -21.36
CA LEU A 100 -37.73 20.96 -22.08
C LEU A 100 -36.99 22.29 -21.83
N THR A 101 -35.81 22.20 -21.21
CA THR A 101 -34.98 23.37 -20.93
C THR A 101 -33.67 23.26 -21.69
N GLN A 102 -33.36 24.28 -22.51
CA GLN A 102 -32.10 24.38 -23.26
C GLN A 102 -31.47 25.74 -23.00
N PRO A 103 -30.33 25.82 -22.29
CA PRO A 103 -29.61 27.07 -22.13
C PRO A 103 -28.93 27.45 -23.44
N LEU A 104 -29.33 28.60 -24.03
CA LEU A 104 -28.74 29.12 -25.27
C LEU A 104 -27.52 30.01 -24.99
N TYR A 105 -27.54 30.76 -23.87
CA TYR A 105 -26.44 31.63 -23.44
C TYR A 105 -26.46 31.79 -21.93
N THR A 106 -25.29 31.55 -21.31
CA THR A 106 -25.13 31.59 -19.85
C THR A 106 -24.01 32.55 -19.41
N GLY A 107 -23.63 33.53 -20.26
CA GLY A 107 -22.53 34.45 -19.93
C GLY A 107 -21.18 33.79 -19.77
N GLY A 108 -20.96 32.61 -20.36
CA GLY A 108 -19.72 31.85 -20.26
C GLY A 108 -19.59 30.95 -19.02
N SER A 109 -20.58 30.91 -18.11
CA SER A 109 -20.53 30.12 -16.89
C SER A 109 -20.35 28.62 -17.15
N LEU A 110 -21.07 28.04 -18.12
CA LEU A 110 -20.94 26.61 -18.50
C LEU A 110 -19.53 26.27 -19.02
N ILE A 111 -18.91 27.19 -19.78
CA ILE A 111 -17.57 27.04 -20.31
C ILE A 111 -16.56 27.05 -19.13
N ALA A 112 -16.76 27.99 -18.18
CA ALA A 112 -15.92 28.07 -16.98
C ALA A 112 -16.05 26.81 -16.10
N GLN A 113 -17.27 26.34 -15.86
CA GLN A 113 -17.51 25.10 -15.10
C GLN A 113 -16.85 23.89 -15.74
N LYS A 114 -16.95 23.74 -17.07
CA LYS A 114 -16.24 22.67 -17.79
C LYS A 114 -14.73 22.76 -17.64
N LYS A 115 -14.14 23.96 -17.71
CA LYS A 115 -12.70 24.17 -17.50
C LYS A 115 -12.28 23.83 -16.07
N VAL A 116 -13.08 24.20 -15.07
CA VAL A 116 -12.84 23.82 -13.67
C VAL A 116 -12.81 22.31 -13.52
N ALA A 117 -13.84 21.62 -14.02
CA ALA A 117 -13.91 20.15 -13.95
C ALA A 117 -12.74 19.46 -14.69
N GLN A 118 -12.27 20.03 -15.81
CA GLN A 118 -11.07 19.55 -16.49
C GLN A 118 -9.79 19.74 -15.66
N ALA A 119 -9.66 20.86 -14.98
CA ALA A 119 -8.53 21.12 -14.10
C ALA A 119 -8.53 20.22 -12.85
N GLU A 120 -9.72 19.95 -12.29
CA GLU A 120 -9.91 19.04 -11.17
C GLU A 120 -9.56 17.58 -11.55
N GLU A 121 -9.96 17.13 -12.75
CA GLU A 121 -9.58 15.81 -13.27
C GLU A 121 -8.05 15.71 -13.41
N ALA A 122 -7.39 16.71 -13.99
CA ALA A 122 -5.93 16.74 -14.12
C ALA A 122 -5.24 16.74 -12.74
N LEU A 123 -5.78 17.48 -11.77
CA LEU A 123 -5.27 17.51 -10.40
C LEU A 123 -5.38 16.11 -9.75
N ASP A 124 -6.51 15.42 -9.90
CA ASP A 124 -6.69 14.08 -9.31
C ASP A 124 -5.79 13.02 -9.98
N GLN A 125 -5.50 13.15 -11.29
CA GLN A 125 -4.52 12.31 -11.98
C GLN A 125 -3.12 12.50 -11.39
N LEU A 126 -2.65 13.75 -11.28
CA LEU A 126 -1.35 14.05 -10.67
C LEU A 126 -1.27 13.63 -9.20
N THR A 127 -2.38 13.74 -8.47
CA THR A 127 -2.46 13.27 -7.08
C THR A 127 -2.33 11.74 -6.99
N THR A 128 -2.84 11.02 -8.00
CA THR A 128 -2.67 9.55 -8.08
C THR A 128 -1.21 9.19 -8.29
N GLU A 129 -0.50 9.87 -9.19
CA GLU A 129 0.94 9.67 -9.41
C GLU A 129 1.74 9.96 -8.14
N LEU A 130 1.47 11.09 -7.48
CA LEU A 130 2.11 11.45 -6.21
C LEU A 130 1.86 10.39 -5.13
N THR A 131 0.64 9.87 -5.05
CA THR A 131 0.28 8.83 -4.08
C THR A 131 1.06 7.54 -4.36
N LEU A 132 1.23 7.16 -5.62
CA LEU A 132 2.03 6.01 -6.04
C LEU A 132 3.49 6.19 -5.62
N ASP A 133 4.09 7.35 -5.89
CA ASP A 133 5.46 7.66 -5.49
C ASP A 133 5.66 7.59 -3.98
N GLN A 134 4.69 8.10 -3.21
CA GLN A 134 4.70 8.00 -1.74
C GLN A 134 4.65 6.55 -1.25
N ILE A 135 3.84 5.70 -1.88
CA ILE A 135 3.75 4.27 -1.56
C ILE A 135 5.06 3.57 -1.89
N HIS A 136 5.68 3.87 -3.03
CA HIS A 136 6.98 3.33 -3.41
C HIS A 136 8.07 3.74 -2.41
N TYR A 137 8.13 5.01 -2.05
CA TYR A 137 9.07 5.50 -1.04
C TYR A 137 8.88 4.80 0.32
N GLN A 138 7.64 4.68 0.78
CA GLN A 138 7.32 4.03 2.03
C GLN A 138 7.68 2.54 2.00
N SER A 139 7.38 1.85 0.92
CA SER A 139 7.72 0.44 0.74
C SER A 139 9.23 0.22 0.76
N ASP A 140 9.99 1.05 0.05
CA ASP A 140 11.46 0.99 0.06
C ASP A 140 12.03 1.24 1.46
N ALA A 141 11.52 2.24 2.17
CA ALA A 141 11.96 2.53 3.53
C ALA A 141 11.72 1.36 4.49
N VAL A 142 10.58 0.69 4.40
CA VAL A 142 10.27 -0.50 5.22
C VAL A 142 11.14 -1.69 4.83
N TYR A 143 11.34 -1.91 3.53
CA TYR A 143 12.18 -3.00 3.02
C TYR A 143 13.63 -2.88 3.50
N TRP A 144 14.23 -1.70 3.32
CA TRP A 144 15.61 -1.47 3.75
C TRP A 144 15.77 -1.45 5.27
N ASN A 145 14.74 -1.02 6.01
CA ASN A 145 14.74 -1.14 7.47
C ASN A 145 14.76 -2.61 7.91
N ALA A 146 14.00 -3.48 7.27
CA ALA A 146 14.02 -4.91 7.57
C ALA A 146 15.39 -5.54 7.25
N SER A 147 16.01 -5.16 6.14
CA SER A 147 17.36 -5.58 5.77
C SER A 147 18.41 -5.09 6.80
N ALA A 148 18.34 -3.84 7.22
CA ALA A 148 19.20 -3.28 8.26
C ALA A 148 19.02 -3.98 9.62
N ALA A 149 17.77 -4.27 9.99
CA ALA A 149 17.48 -5.00 11.23
C ALA A 149 18.07 -6.44 11.22
N ARG A 150 18.03 -7.11 10.05
CA ARG A 150 18.67 -8.42 9.85
C ARG A 150 20.20 -8.32 10.03
N ALA A 151 20.83 -7.33 9.41
CA ALA A 151 22.27 -7.10 9.57
C ALA A 151 22.63 -6.80 11.02
N GLY A 152 21.81 -5.97 11.71
CA GLY A 152 21.98 -5.67 13.14
C GLY A 152 21.85 -6.91 14.03
N LEU A 153 20.91 -7.81 13.73
CA LEU A 153 20.78 -9.08 14.46
C LEU A 153 22.02 -9.96 14.28
N LYS A 154 22.54 -10.09 13.06
CA LYS A 154 23.76 -10.85 12.76
C LYS A 154 24.96 -10.28 13.50
N ALA A 155 25.14 -8.96 13.52
CA ALA A 155 26.19 -8.29 14.25
C ALA A 155 26.08 -8.50 15.77
N ALA A 156 24.86 -8.40 16.33
CA ALA A 156 24.62 -8.62 17.76
C ALA A 156 24.89 -10.08 18.17
N ALA A 157 24.53 -11.05 17.33
CA ALA A 157 24.84 -12.46 17.55
C ALA A 157 26.35 -12.71 17.58
N THR A 158 27.07 -12.19 16.57
CA THR A 158 28.55 -12.30 16.54
C THR A 158 29.20 -11.64 17.75
N PHE A 159 28.70 -10.48 18.17
CA PHE A 159 29.20 -9.81 19.37
C PHE A 159 28.96 -10.63 20.64
N GLN A 160 27.79 -11.23 20.79
CA GLN A 160 27.47 -12.12 21.91
C GLN A 160 28.42 -13.31 21.96
N ASP A 161 28.68 -13.95 20.82
CA ASP A 161 29.58 -15.10 20.73
C ASP A 161 31.03 -14.72 21.14
N ILE A 162 31.51 -13.56 20.66
CA ILE A 162 32.86 -13.07 21.04
C ILE A 162 32.95 -12.81 22.54
N VAL A 163 31.97 -12.16 23.13
CA VAL A 163 31.96 -11.87 24.58
C VAL A 163 31.80 -13.15 25.40
N GLN A 164 31.05 -14.14 24.92
CA GLN A 164 30.94 -15.44 25.57
C GLN A 164 32.32 -16.15 25.59
N GLN A 165 33.04 -16.20 24.47
CA GLN A 165 34.36 -16.78 24.41
C GLN A 165 35.37 -16.06 25.37
N GLN A 166 35.27 -14.73 25.44
CA GLN A 166 36.10 -13.98 26.40
C GLN A 166 35.74 -14.32 27.85
N TYR A 167 34.46 -14.49 28.16
CA TYR A 167 34.00 -14.90 29.48
C TYR A 167 34.57 -16.28 29.85
N ASP A 168 34.50 -17.25 28.96
CA ASP A 168 35.00 -18.61 29.21
C ASP A 168 36.50 -18.61 29.52
N ILE A 169 37.30 -17.87 28.74
CA ILE A 169 38.77 -17.72 28.99
C ILE A 169 39.05 -17.08 30.36
N ILE A 170 38.28 -16.05 30.72
CA ILE A 170 38.45 -15.34 32.00
C ILE A 170 38.02 -16.24 33.17
N GLN A 171 36.95 -17.02 33.00
CA GLN A 171 36.46 -17.97 33.97
C GLN A 171 37.51 -19.04 34.25
N ASP A 172 38.13 -19.64 33.23
CA ASP A 172 39.20 -20.65 33.38
C ASP A 172 40.39 -20.07 34.14
N ARG A 173 40.80 -18.83 33.80
CA ARG A 173 41.93 -18.17 34.52
C ARG A 173 41.59 -17.83 35.97
N PHE A 174 40.32 -17.58 36.28
CA PHE A 174 39.88 -17.36 37.64
C PHE A 174 39.94 -18.67 38.46
N ASP A 175 39.48 -19.76 37.86
CA ASP A 175 39.50 -21.10 38.47
C ASP A 175 40.93 -21.59 38.73
N ASP A 176 41.89 -21.19 37.87
CA ASP A 176 43.33 -21.40 38.07
C ASP A 176 43.97 -20.44 39.11
N GLY A 177 43.18 -19.50 39.66
CA GLY A 177 43.66 -18.52 40.63
C GLY A 177 44.53 -17.40 40.05
N ALA A 178 44.54 -17.22 38.72
CA ALA A 178 45.41 -16.28 38.01
C ALA A 178 44.85 -14.85 37.93
N ILE A 179 43.56 -14.66 38.18
CA ILE A 179 42.88 -13.34 38.10
C ILE A 179 41.98 -13.08 39.30
N SER A 180 41.57 -11.82 39.46
CA SER A 180 40.72 -11.38 40.55
C SER A 180 39.23 -11.67 40.32
N ARG A 181 38.44 -11.78 41.41
CA ARG A 181 36.99 -11.87 41.34
C ARG A 181 36.36 -10.65 40.69
N THR A 182 36.97 -9.49 40.81
CA THR A 182 36.51 -8.24 40.19
C THR A 182 36.52 -8.35 38.65
N ASP A 183 37.62 -8.91 38.09
CA ASP A 183 37.75 -9.10 36.64
C ASP A 183 36.68 -10.07 36.11
N LEU A 184 36.42 -11.15 36.84
CA LEU A 184 35.36 -12.09 36.50
C LEU A 184 33.96 -11.42 36.53
N LEU A 185 33.70 -10.57 37.54
CA LEU A 185 32.43 -9.83 37.60
C LEU A 185 32.28 -8.82 36.46
N MET A 186 33.38 -8.15 36.07
CA MET A 186 33.36 -7.20 34.95
C MET A 186 32.98 -7.91 33.63
N ILE A 187 33.63 -9.03 33.31
CA ILE A 187 33.31 -9.76 32.07
C ILE A 187 31.92 -10.40 32.14
N SER A 188 31.47 -10.84 33.31
CA SER A 188 30.10 -11.34 33.52
C SER A 188 29.03 -10.27 33.21
N THR A 189 29.29 -9.03 33.67
CA THR A 189 28.40 -7.89 33.34
C THR A 189 28.36 -7.64 31.82
N ARG A 190 29.53 -7.61 31.19
CA ARG A 190 29.63 -7.41 29.73
C ARG A 190 28.94 -8.51 28.94
N ARG A 191 28.99 -9.75 29.41
CA ARG A 191 28.26 -10.88 28.82
C ARG A 191 26.72 -10.63 28.88
N LYS A 192 26.22 -10.16 30.04
CA LYS A 192 24.82 -9.84 30.22
C LYS A 192 24.34 -8.65 29.34
N GLU A 193 25.23 -7.68 29.16
CA GLU A 193 24.96 -6.55 28.23
C GLU A 193 24.92 -7.04 26.78
N ALA A 194 25.81 -7.91 26.35
CA ALA A 194 25.78 -8.49 25.00
C ALA A 194 24.52 -9.34 24.76
N GLU A 195 24.10 -10.15 25.75
CA GLU A 195 22.87 -10.92 25.73
C GLU A 195 21.64 -9.99 25.56
N LEU A 196 21.59 -8.90 26.33
CA LEU A 196 20.51 -7.90 26.21
C LEU A 196 20.49 -7.25 24.82
N GLN A 197 21.65 -6.90 24.26
CA GLN A 197 21.75 -6.33 22.93
C GLN A 197 21.23 -7.32 21.85
N TYR A 198 21.58 -8.59 21.96
CA TYR A 198 21.06 -9.62 21.06
C TYR A 198 19.55 -9.75 21.14
N ILE A 199 18.96 -9.77 22.35
CA ILE A 199 17.50 -9.85 22.54
C ILE A 199 16.81 -8.64 21.89
N LYS A 200 17.35 -7.43 22.09
CA LYS A 200 16.81 -6.21 21.47
C LYS A 200 16.91 -6.25 19.95
N ALA A 201 18.03 -6.68 19.41
CA ALA A 201 18.23 -6.80 17.97
C ALA A 201 17.26 -7.83 17.36
N ARG A 202 17.05 -8.96 18.04
CA ARG A 202 16.08 -9.99 17.64
C ARG A 202 14.66 -9.43 17.61
N GLN A 203 14.24 -8.70 18.64
CA GLN A 203 12.93 -8.07 18.68
C GLN A 203 12.75 -7.05 17.54
N ASN A 204 13.76 -6.20 17.30
CA ASN A 204 13.72 -5.24 16.20
C ASN A 204 13.59 -5.93 14.84
N HIS A 205 14.32 -7.01 14.62
CA HIS A 205 14.21 -7.79 13.39
C HIS A 205 12.81 -8.38 13.21
N THR A 206 12.23 -8.99 14.26
CA THR A 206 10.85 -9.52 14.21
C THR A 206 9.83 -8.43 13.89
N LEU A 207 9.91 -7.27 14.57
CA LEU A 207 9.03 -6.14 14.31
C LEU A 207 9.18 -5.58 12.89
N ALA A 208 10.40 -5.56 12.36
CA ALA A 208 10.66 -5.11 11.00
C ALA A 208 10.03 -6.05 9.96
N LEU A 209 10.10 -7.37 10.16
CA LEU A 209 9.43 -8.37 9.31
C LEU A 209 7.91 -8.26 9.39
N GLN A 210 7.34 -8.08 10.59
CA GLN A 210 5.91 -7.87 10.77
C GLN A 210 5.41 -6.63 10.03
N LYS A 211 6.14 -5.50 10.10
CA LYS A 211 5.81 -4.28 9.34
C LYS A 211 5.83 -4.53 7.83
N LEU A 212 6.79 -5.29 7.35
CA LEU A 212 6.91 -5.65 5.95
C LEU A 212 5.71 -6.48 5.49
N ASN A 213 5.31 -7.50 6.27
CA ASN A 213 4.13 -8.32 6.01
C ASN A 213 2.83 -7.50 6.00
N ILE A 214 2.64 -6.64 6.99
CA ILE A 214 1.44 -5.79 7.10
C ILE A 214 1.29 -4.90 5.86
N LEU A 215 2.37 -4.31 5.36
CA LEU A 215 2.32 -3.45 4.18
C LEU A 215 1.93 -4.21 2.90
N MET A 216 2.35 -5.47 2.78
CA MET A 216 1.93 -6.36 1.69
C MET A 216 0.51 -6.91 1.85
N GLY A 217 -0.13 -6.70 3.00
CA GLY A 217 -1.43 -7.30 3.33
C GLY A 217 -1.35 -8.77 3.71
N SER A 218 -0.18 -9.27 4.06
CA SER A 218 0.04 -10.61 4.58
C SER A 218 -0.18 -10.64 6.10
N GLU A 219 -0.35 -11.83 6.68
CA GLU A 219 -0.38 -11.97 8.13
C GLU A 219 0.95 -11.51 8.74
N PRO A 220 0.94 -10.80 9.91
CA PRO A 220 2.15 -10.23 10.49
C PRO A 220 3.29 -11.25 10.70
N ASP A 221 2.93 -12.47 11.09
CA ASP A 221 3.88 -13.54 11.39
C ASP A 221 4.13 -14.51 10.23
N ALA A 222 3.67 -14.14 9.01
CA ALA A 222 3.92 -14.95 7.82
C ALA A 222 5.45 -15.10 7.60
N PRO A 223 5.93 -16.33 7.32
CA PRO A 223 7.35 -16.55 7.11
C PRO A 223 7.84 -15.82 5.85
N ILE A 224 8.95 -15.11 5.97
CA ILE A 224 9.66 -14.50 4.85
C ILE A 224 10.99 -15.23 4.70
N ASP A 225 11.18 -15.94 3.60
CA ASP A 225 12.30 -16.86 3.44
C ASP A 225 13.66 -16.13 3.34
N SER A 226 13.74 -15.04 2.60
CA SER A 226 14.93 -14.19 2.60
C SER A 226 14.65 -12.80 2.03
N ILE A 227 15.34 -11.79 2.55
CA ILE A 227 15.34 -10.40 2.09
C ILE A 227 16.75 -10.06 1.60
N ALA A 228 16.90 -9.12 0.65
CA ALA A 228 18.22 -8.63 0.22
C ALA A 228 19.06 -8.20 1.42
N GLU A 229 20.30 -8.67 1.48
CA GLU A 229 21.27 -8.14 2.41
C GLU A 229 21.70 -6.75 1.89
N ILE A 230 21.80 -5.77 2.80
CA ILE A 230 22.37 -4.47 2.42
C ILE A 230 23.83 -4.72 2.07
N ASP A 231 24.15 -4.65 0.78
CA ASP A 231 25.52 -4.50 0.35
C ASP A 231 25.89 -3.02 0.58
N ILE A 232 26.62 -2.78 1.66
CA ILE A 232 27.20 -1.47 1.89
C ILE A 232 28.38 -1.39 0.93
N PRO A 233 28.29 -0.66 -0.19
CA PRO A 233 29.40 -0.56 -1.11
C PRO A 233 30.58 0.03 -0.32
N THR A 234 31.63 -0.77 -0.15
CA THR A 234 32.87 -0.33 0.45
C THR A 234 33.39 0.80 -0.45
N ALA A 235 33.02 2.03 -0.06
CA ALA A 235 33.55 3.28 -0.59
C ALA A 235 33.71 3.37 -2.12
N SER A 236 32.64 3.57 -2.86
CA SER A 236 32.72 4.58 -3.89
C SER A 236 32.20 5.90 -3.31
N ILE A 237 33.03 6.58 -2.57
CA ILE A 237 32.94 8.04 -2.47
C ILE A 237 33.05 8.48 -3.92
N ILE A 238 31.90 8.67 -4.57
CA ILE A 238 31.84 9.45 -5.79
C ILE A 238 32.38 10.79 -5.36
N PRO A 239 33.58 11.23 -5.80
CA PRO A 239 33.96 12.59 -5.57
C PRO A 239 32.87 13.39 -6.27
N LEU A 240 31.98 14.00 -5.48
CA LEU A 240 31.15 15.09 -5.97
C LEU A 240 32.16 16.09 -6.53
N GLY A 241 32.29 16.07 -7.86
CA GLY A 241 33.10 17.06 -8.53
C GLY A 241 32.49 18.40 -8.17
N LEU A 242 33.05 19.06 -7.18
CA LEU A 242 32.70 20.43 -6.80
C LEU A 242 32.70 21.36 -8.02
N ASP A 243 33.46 21.01 -9.05
CA ASP A 243 33.58 21.73 -10.30
C ASP A 243 32.29 21.74 -11.13
N ASP A 244 31.48 20.69 -11.11
CA ASP A 244 30.25 20.61 -11.90
C ASP A 244 29.08 21.41 -11.27
N VAL A 245 29.12 21.63 -9.96
CA VAL A 245 28.08 22.41 -9.25
C VAL A 245 28.38 23.94 -9.35
N LEU A 246 29.63 24.32 -9.46
CA LEU A 246 30.04 25.73 -9.57
C LEU A 246 29.87 26.26 -10.99
N LEU A 247 30.03 25.41 -12.03
CA LEU A 247 29.88 25.84 -13.44
C LEU A 247 28.42 26.02 -13.89
N ARG A 248 27.43 25.57 -13.12
CA ARG A 248 26.00 25.81 -13.40
C ARG A 248 25.45 27.09 -12.79
N ARG A 249 26.26 27.87 -12.10
CA ARG A 249 25.89 29.15 -11.46
C ARG A 249 26.59 30.37 -12.02
N ALA A 250 27.31 30.26 -13.13
CA ALA A 250 27.91 31.39 -13.85
C ALA A 250 27.08 31.73 -15.10
#